data_06a813663ba25d8d6ddc25e59d4c18cb
#
_entry.id   06a813663ba25d8d6ddc25e59d4c18cb
#
_cell.length_a   1.000
_cell.length_b   1.000
_cell.length_c   1.000
_cell.angle_alpha   90.00
_cell.angle_beta   90.00
_cell.angle_gamma   90.00
#
_symmetry.space_group_name_H-M   'P 1'
#
loop_
_entity.id
_entity.type
_entity.pdbx_description
1 polymer ?
#
loop_
_entity_poly.entity_id
_entity_poly.type
_entity_poly.pdbx_seq_one_letter_code
_entity_poly.pdbx_strand_id
1 'polypeptide(L)'
;MHSIKRSLAVMGTIVALMALAPVASAGSHRAFHLDKTCAEDGSEPLGYICTVQHSDFKWIPAGTDIRYLSEDGNVVQASIEIRNGSTDGACTWSSDVDAICVFSAGTGRLTQFNLEVVVTANADQSVWYWDGTYWFGD
;
A
#
# COMPACT_ATOMS: atom_id res chain seq x y z
N MET A 1 -67.55 16.54 29.80
CA MET A 1 -66.39 17.36 29.42
C MET A 1 -65.14 16.53 29.52
N HIS A 2 -64.69 16.06 28.43
CA HIS A 2 -63.55 15.20 28.43
C HIS A 2 -62.39 15.88 27.78
N SER A 3 -61.45 16.22 28.59
CA SER A 3 -60.18 16.71 28.15
C SER A 3 -59.39 15.55 27.55
N ILE A 4 -59.33 15.50 26.27
CA ILE A 4 -58.47 14.57 25.62
C ILE A 4 -57.06 15.13 25.68
N LYS A 5 -56.32 14.59 26.61
CA LYS A 5 -54.91 14.81 26.65
C LYS A 5 -54.30 14.09 25.48
N ARG A 6 -54.08 14.78 24.46
CA ARG A 6 -53.24 14.26 23.38
C ARG A 6 -51.80 14.21 23.87
N SER A 7 -51.40 13.03 24.26
CA SER A 7 -50.01 12.75 24.40
C SER A 7 -49.43 12.79 22.99
N LEU A 8 -48.83 13.89 22.66
CA LEU A 8 -47.90 13.92 21.60
C LEU A 8 -46.72 13.07 22.04
N ALA A 9 -46.73 11.84 21.58
CA ALA A 9 -45.52 11.08 21.52
C ALA A 9 -44.61 11.82 20.54
N VAL A 10 -43.74 12.61 21.07
CA VAL A 10 -42.60 13.06 20.35
C VAL A 10 -41.79 11.80 20.14
N MET A 11 -42.07 11.12 19.07
CA MET A 11 -41.10 10.21 18.51
C MET A 11 -39.91 11.04 18.17
N GLY A 12 -39.00 11.13 19.10
CA GLY A 12 -37.67 11.60 18.78
C GLY A 12 -37.13 10.67 17.73
N THR A 13 -37.14 11.15 16.54
CA THR A 13 -36.36 10.56 15.48
C THR A 13 -34.93 10.70 15.92
N ILE A 14 -34.45 9.75 16.66
CA ILE A 14 -33.03 9.57 16.81
C ILE A 14 -32.59 9.04 15.47
N VAL A 15 -32.50 9.98 14.57
CA VAL A 15 -31.83 9.73 13.31
C VAL A 15 -30.47 9.23 13.69
N ALA A 16 -30.17 8.10 13.19
CA ALA A 16 -28.88 7.50 13.20
C ALA A 16 -27.86 8.41 12.54
N LEU A 17 -27.51 9.49 13.19
CA LEU A 17 -26.37 10.32 12.84
C LEU A 17 -25.07 9.54 12.88
N MET A 18 -25.12 8.34 13.43
CA MET A 18 -23.97 7.45 13.46
C MET A 18 -23.64 6.80 12.12
N ALA A 19 -24.56 6.80 11.16
CA ALA A 19 -24.28 6.32 9.82
C ALA A 19 -23.40 7.29 9.01
N LEU A 20 -23.14 8.46 9.56
CA LEU A 20 -22.33 9.50 8.96
C LEU A 20 -21.00 9.70 9.70
N ALA A 21 -20.62 8.80 10.58
CA ALA A 21 -19.26 8.78 11.06
C ALA A 21 -18.35 8.72 9.83
N PRO A 22 -17.46 9.71 9.67
CA PRO A 22 -16.76 9.87 8.42
C PRO A 22 -15.83 8.69 8.20
N VAL A 23 -16.17 7.90 7.23
CA VAL A 23 -15.23 7.04 6.54
C VAL A 23 -14.30 7.90 5.66
N ALA A 24 -14.45 9.21 5.76
CA ALA A 24 -13.84 10.18 4.86
C ALA A 24 -12.33 10.37 5.03
N SER A 25 -11.71 9.73 6.04
CA SER A 25 -10.26 9.85 6.24
C SER A 25 -9.45 8.76 5.53
N ALA A 26 -10.07 7.67 5.16
CA ALA A 26 -9.38 6.68 4.35
C ALA A 26 -9.38 7.14 2.90
N GLY A 27 -8.24 7.51 2.37
CA GLY A 27 -8.07 7.75 0.94
C GLY A 27 -8.65 6.57 0.15
N SER A 28 -9.25 6.84 -0.99
CA SER A 28 -9.74 5.78 -1.85
C SER A 28 -8.57 4.92 -2.31
N HIS A 29 -8.74 3.62 -2.20
CA HIS A 29 -7.79 2.64 -2.72
C HIS A 29 -7.83 2.67 -4.24
N ARG A 30 -6.67 2.76 -4.86
CA ARG A 30 -6.51 2.79 -6.31
C ARG A 30 -5.64 1.64 -6.76
N ALA A 31 -5.92 1.13 -7.93
CA ALA A 31 -5.12 0.08 -8.53
C ALA A 31 -3.66 0.53 -8.71
N PHE A 32 -2.75 -0.38 -8.43
CA PHE A 32 -1.33 -0.18 -8.57
C PHE A 32 -0.72 -1.35 -9.33
N HIS A 33 0.10 -1.03 -10.31
CA HIS A 33 0.87 -2.02 -11.05
C HIS A 33 2.25 -1.48 -11.38
N LEU A 34 3.27 -2.30 -11.17
CA LEU A 34 4.59 -2.10 -11.77
C LEU A 34 5.23 -3.44 -12.12
N ASP A 35 6.17 -3.37 -13.02
CA ASP A 35 7.11 -4.45 -13.23
C ASP A 35 8.55 -3.97 -13.03
N LYS A 36 9.41 -4.89 -12.65
CA LYS A 36 10.79 -4.62 -12.29
C LYS A 36 11.69 -5.77 -12.65
N THR A 37 12.95 -5.45 -12.86
CA THR A 37 14.03 -6.40 -13.02
C THR A 37 14.99 -6.30 -11.84
N CYS A 38 15.56 -7.41 -11.42
CA CYS A 38 16.47 -7.45 -10.28
C CYS A 38 17.84 -7.95 -10.75
N ALA A 39 18.88 -7.30 -10.23
CA ALA A 39 20.26 -7.66 -10.53
C ALA A 39 21.05 -7.85 -9.25
N GLU A 40 21.98 -8.79 -9.26
CA GLU A 40 22.96 -8.93 -8.19
C GLU A 40 24.07 -7.90 -8.43
N ASP A 41 24.23 -6.97 -7.51
CA ASP A 41 25.30 -5.98 -7.59
C ASP A 41 26.30 -6.07 -6.43
N GLY A 42 26.02 -6.88 -5.43
CA GLY A 42 26.89 -7.11 -4.29
C GLY A 42 27.03 -5.90 -3.32
N SER A 43 26.44 -4.76 -3.64
CA SER A 43 26.57 -3.53 -2.86
C SER A 43 25.48 -3.38 -1.79
N GLU A 44 24.33 -3.97 -2.00
CA GLU A 44 23.23 -3.96 -1.06
C GLU A 44 23.35 -5.08 -0.02
N PRO A 45 22.76 -4.96 1.17
CA PRO A 45 22.88 -5.96 2.23
C PRO A 45 22.51 -7.38 1.82
N LEU A 46 21.55 -7.54 0.92
CA LEU A 46 21.14 -8.85 0.41
C LEU A 46 21.74 -9.17 -0.96
N GLY A 47 22.60 -8.31 -1.48
CA GLY A 47 23.35 -8.55 -2.71
C GLY A 47 22.58 -8.33 -3.99
N TYR A 48 21.35 -7.82 -3.94
CA TYR A 48 20.58 -7.52 -5.15
C TYR A 48 19.73 -6.25 -5.00
N ILE A 49 19.44 -5.65 -6.13
CA ILE A 49 18.63 -4.46 -6.26
C ILE A 49 17.65 -4.65 -7.43
N CYS A 50 16.44 -4.14 -7.27
CA CYS A 50 15.44 -4.19 -8.31
C CYS A 50 15.17 -2.78 -8.85
N THR A 51 15.07 -2.68 -10.18
CA THR A 51 14.79 -1.43 -10.87
C THR A 51 13.43 -1.52 -11.57
N VAL A 52 12.58 -0.55 -11.33
CA VAL A 52 11.27 -0.45 -11.97
C VAL A 52 11.44 -0.22 -13.46
N GLN A 53 10.80 -1.02 -14.29
CA GLN A 53 10.80 -0.91 -15.75
C GLN A 53 9.57 -0.16 -16.26
N HIS A 54 8.40 -0.51 -15.73
CA HIS A 54 7.13 0.13 -16.03
C HIS A 54 6.34 0.32 -14.74
N SER A 55 5.61 1.44 -14.65
CA SER A 55 4.75 1.73 -13.51
C SER A 55 3.57 2.58 -13.96
N ASP A 56 2.39 2.27 -13.46
CA ASP A 56 1.22 3.12 -13.64
C ASP A 56 1.08 4.22 -12.58
N PHE A 57 1.98 4.22 -11.58
CA PHE A 57 2.01 5.21 -10.51
C PHE A 57 3.14 6.22 -10.75
N LYS A 58 2.77 7.44 -11.09
CA LYS A 58 3.73 8.48 -11.53
C LYS A 58 4.81 8.84 -10.51
N TRP A 59 4.59 8.61 -9.23
CA TRP A 59 5.57 8.95 -8.19
C TRP A 59 6.56 7.83 -7.91
N ILE A 60 6.30 6.63 -8.41
CA ILE A 60 7.26 5.54 -8.45
C ILE A 60 7.45 5.17 -9.93
N PRO A 61 8.18 6.02 -10.69
CA PRO A 61 8.30 5.85 -12.13
C PRO A 61 9.33 4.78 -12.50
N ALA A 62 9.37 4.45 -13.78
CA ALA A 62 10.46 3.65 -14.34
C ALA A 62 11.81 4.27 -13.97
N GLY A 63 12.79 3.43 -13.68
CA GLY A 63 14.10 3.83 -13.18
C GLY A 63 14.22 3.95 -11.66
N THR A 64 13.10 3.84 -10.92
CA THR A 64 13.14 3.81 -9.46
C THR A 64 13.76 2.50 -8.98
N ASP A 65 14.66 2.62 -8.00
CA ASP A 65 15.28 1.47 -7.36
C ASP A 65 14.49 1.04 -6.12
N ILE A 66 14.31 -0.25 -5.99
CA ILE A 66 13.75 -0.90 -4.81
C ILE A 66 14.86 -1.70 -4.16
N ARG A 67 15.19 -1.32 -2.92
CA ARG A 67 16.30 -1.89 -2.16
C ARG A 67 15.79 -2.86 -1.13
N TYR A 68 16.46 -3.99 -0.99
CA TYR A 68 16.16 -5.00 0.00
C TYR A 68 17.25 -4.96 1.07
N LEU A 69 16.86 -4.73 2.31
CA LEU A 69 17.75 -4.29 3.38
C LEU A 69 18.14 -5.41 4.34
N SER A 70 17.20 -6.28 4.66
CA SER A 70 17.42 -7.36 5.61
C SER A 70 16.41 -8.46 5.41
N GLU A 71 16.77 -9.65 5.85
CA GLU A 71 15.94 -10.86 5.78
C GLU A 71 15.86 -11.49 7.15
N ASP A 72 14.65 -11.83 7.57
CA ASP A 72 14.39 -12.59 8.79
C ASP A 72 13.33 -13.66 8.50
N GLY A 73 13.79 -14.90 8.33
CA GLY A 73 12.94 -15.97 7.86
C GLY A 73 12.40 -15.69 6.46
N ASN A 74 11.10 -15.64 6.33
CA ASN A 74 10.41 -15.33 5.06
C ASN A 74 10.02 -13.85 4.90
N VAL A 75 10.45 -12.99 5.81
CA VAL A 75 10.17 -11.56 5.77
C VAL A 75 11.41 -10.79 5.34
N VAL A 76 11.28 -10.01 4.29
CA VAL A 76 12.35 -9.17 3.75
C VAL A 76 11.96 -7.71 3.87
N GLN A 77 12.79 -6.92 4.53
CA GLN A 77 12.61 -5.47 4.62
C GLN A 77 13.03 -4.81 3.31
N ALA A 78 12.25 -3.87 2.85
CA ALA A 78 12.49 -3.17 1.60
C ALA A 78 12.29 -1.66 1.76
N SER A 79 12.95 -0.91 0.90
CA SER A 79 12.82 0.55 0.80
C SER A 79 12.67 0.96 -0.65
N ILE A 80 11.81 1.93 -0.89
CA ILE A 80 11.63 2.59 -2.18
C ILE A 80 12.05 4.04 -2.01
N GLU A 81 13.08 4.45 -2.74
CA GLU A 81 13.54 5.83 -2.77
C GLU A 81 13.17 6.49 -4.08
N ILE A 82 12.51 7.62 -4.00
CA ILE A 82 12.20 8.48 -5.14
C ILE A 82 12.93 9.81 -4.99
N ARG A 83 12.88 10.64 -6.01
CA ARG A 83 13.57 11.92 -6.01
C ARG A 83 13.22 12.82 -4.81
N ASN A 84 11.96 12.81 -4.36
CA ASN A 84 11.44 13.70 -3.32
C ASN A 84 10.74 12.92 -2.20
N GLY A 85 11.28 11.79 -1.80
CA GLY A 85 10.73 11.01 -0.72
C GLY A 85 11.14 9.55 -0.74
N SER A 86 10.64 8.83 0.24
CA SER A 86 10.89 7.39 0.37
C SER A 86 9.74 6.72 1.10
N THR A 87 9.66 5.41 1.00
CA THR A 87 8.77 4.61 1.83
C THR A 87 9.44 3.29 2.14
N ASP A 88 9.19 2.80 3.34
CA ASP A 88 9.70 1.52 3.83
C ASP A 88 8.58 0.51 3.98
N GLY A 89 8.93 -0.74 3.81
CA GLY A 89 7.98 -1.82 3.92
C GLY A 89 8.64 -3.16 4.10
N ALA A 90 7.81 -4.18 4.06
CA ALA A 90 8.24 -5.56 4.18
C ALA A 90 7.48 -6.45 3.21
N CYS A 91 8.20 -7.41 2.66
CA CYS A 91 7.65 -8.46 1.83
C CYS A 91 7.67 -9.78 2.60
N THR A 92 6.53 -10.43 2.70
CA THR A 92 6.40 -11.76 3.30
C THR A 92 6.25 -12.79 2.19
N TRP A 93 7.22 -13.68 2.08
CA TRP A 93 7.30 -14.69 1.03
C TRP A 93 6.58 -15.96 1.44
N SER A 94 5.71 -16.47 0.57
CA SER A 94 5.04 -17.76 0.73
C SER A 94 5.67 -18.85 -0.13
N SER A 95 6.47 -18.47 -1.11
CA SER A 95 7.28 -19.33 -1.96
C SER A 95 8.46 -18.54 -2.52
N ASP A 96 9.27 -19.14 -3.38
CA ASP A 96 10.38 -18.44 -4.02
C ASP A 96 9.94 -17.36 -5.02
N VAL A 97 8.67 -17.36 -5.42
CA VAL A 97 8.14 -16.46 -6.45
C VAL A 97 6.90 -15.69 -6.02
N ASP A 98 6.33 -16.00 -4.86
CA ASP A 98 5.11 -15.37 -4.38
C ASP A 98 5.34 -14.67 -3.04
N ALA A 99 4.96 -13.42 -2.98
CA ALA A 99 5.01 -12.62 -1.76
C ALA A 99 3.87 -11.62 -1.69
N ILE A 100 3.65 -11.09 -0.50
CA ILE A 100 2.84 -9.88 -0.28
C ILE A 100 3.77 -8.84 0.33
N CYS A 101 3.81 -7.66 -0.28
CA CYS A 101 4.57 -6.53 0.24
C CYS A 101 3.62 -5.44 0.73
N VAL A 102 3.95 -4.87 1.89
CA VAL A 102 3.21 -3.75 2.48
C VAL A 102 4.20 -2.64 2.78
N PHE A 103 3.92 -1.45 2.29
CA PHE A 103 4.72 -0.24 2.51
C PHE A 103 3.89 0.82 3.19
N SER A 104 4.51 1.51 4.12
CA SER A 104 3.96 2.66 4.84
C SER A 104 5.10 3.52 5.37
N ALA A 105 4.81 4.46 6.26
CA ALA A 105 5.84 5.31 6.87
C ALA A 105 6.69 6.06 5.84
N GLY A 106 6.03 6.65 4.86
CA GLY A 106 6.69 7.42 3.82
C GLY A 106 7.12 8.81 4.24
N THR A 107 8.05 9.37 3.48
CA THR A 107 8.56 10.73 3.62
C THR A 107 8.40 11.51 2.33
N GLY A 108 8.48 12.85 2.40
CA GLY A 108 8.39 13.68 1.22
C GLY A 108 7.06 13.50 0.49
N ARG A 109 7.10 13.24 -0.78
CA ARG A 109 5.89 12.98 -1.59
C ARG A 109 5.16 11.71 -1.23
N LEU A 110 5.80 10.80 -0.51
CA LEU A 110 5.21 9.55 -0.06
C LEU A 110 4.75 9.60 1.40
N THR A 111 4.68 10.79 1.98
CA THR A 111 4.06 10.97 3.30
C THR A 111 2.63 10.47 3.28
N GLN A 112 2.27 9.63 4.25
CA GLN A 112 0.97 8.94 4.34
C GLN A 112 0.65 7.99 3.18
N PHE A 113 1.63 7.69 2.35
CA PHE A 113 1.48 6.69 1.29
C PHE A 113 1.44 5.30 1.88
N ASN A 114 0.50 4.51 1.41
CA ASN A 114 0.35 3.10 1.75
C ASN A 114 0.26 2.30 0.46
N LEU A 115 0.91 1.17 0.45
CA LEU A 115 0.93 0.25 -0.68
C LEU A 115 0.81 -1.18 -0.20
N GLU A 116 -0.05 -1.93 -0.82
CA GLU A 116 -0.13 -3.38 -0.62
C GLU A 116 -0.16 -4.04 -1.98
N VAL A 117 0.79 -4.92 -2.23
CA VAL A 117 0.94 -5.60 -3.51
C VAL A 117 1.18 -7.09 -3.33
N VAL A 118 0.70 -7.86 -4.29
CA VAL A 118 1.08 -9.24 -4.51
C VAL A 118 2.23 -9.26 -5.50
N VAL A 119 3.27 -10.01 -5.17
CA VAL A 119 4.44 -10.22 -6.01
C VAL A 119 4.28 -11.51 -6.78
N THR A 120 4.51 -11.44 -8.07
CA THR A 120 4.60 -12.61 -8.96
C THR A 120 5.80 -12.45 -9.89
N ALA A 121 6.17 -13.49 -10.59
CA ALA A 121 7.27 -13.46 -11.54
C ALA A 121 6.88 -14.16 -12.84
N ASN A 122 7.55 -13.81 -13.94
CA ASN A 122 7.48 -14.61 -15.16
C ASN A 122 8.21 -15.96 -15.00
N ALA A 123 8.11 -16.82 -16.01
CA ALA A 123 8.56 -18.21 -15.91
C ALA A 123 10.04 -18.36 -15.57
N ASP A 124 10.91 -17.50 -16.09
CA ASP A 124 12.35 -17.52 -15.84
C ASP A 124 12.82 -16.59 -14.72
N GLN A 125 11.89 -15.94 -14.02
CA GLN A 125 12.16 -14.98 -12.95
C GLN A 125 13.03 -13.79 -13.37
N SER A 126 12.99 -13.43 -14.62
CA SER A 126 13.68 -12.23 -15.14
C SER A 126 12.88 -10.95 -14.94
N VAL A 127 11.56 -11.04 -14.81
CA VAL A 127 10.66 -9.91 -14.57
C VAL A 127 9.76 -10.25 -13.39
N TRP A 128 9.65 -9.28 -12.49
CA TRP A 128 8.81 -9.36 -11.29
C TRP A 128 7.69 -8.36 -11.38
N TYR A 129 6.50 -8.77 -11.01
CA TYR A 129 5.29 -7.95 -11.06
C TYR A 129 4.79 -7.65 -9.66
N TRP A 130 4.42 -6.40 -9.45
CA TRP A 130 3.71 -5.95 -8.26
C TRP A 130 2.32 -5.48 -8.65
N ASP A 131 1.31 -6.14 -8.16
CA ASP A 131 -0.10 -5.84 -8.43
C ASP A 131 -0.86 -5.70 -7.12
N GLY A 132 -1.57 -4.61 -6.97
CA GLY A 132 -2.34 -4.37 -5.75
C GLY A 132 -3.00 -3.02 -5.73
N THR A 133 -2.95 -2.38 -4.57
CA THR A 133 -3.58 -1.09 -4.34
C THR A 133 -2.69 -0.16 -3.54
N TYR A 134 -2.87 1.13 -3.76
CA TYR A 134 -2.29 2.19 -2.94
C TYR A 134 -3.36 3.16 -2.47
N TRP A 135 -3.06 3.85 -1.38
CA TRP A 135 -3.89 4.94 -0.85
C TRP A 135 -3.04 5.88 -0.01
N PHE A 136 -3.55 7.07 0.22
CA PHE A 136 -2.96 8.06 1.11
C PHE A 136 -3.84 8.23 2.35
N GLY A 137 -3.21 8.38 3.50
CA GLY A 137 -3.87 8.53 4.77
C GLY A 137 -3.97 7.23 5.57
N ASP A 138 -4.79 7.28 6.58
CA ASP A 138 -4.96 6.15 7.52
C ASP A 138 -5.91 5.07 6.98
#